data_87ae39ef0b4e1dbcc3acb0b104cd1801
#
_entry.id   87ae39ef0b4e1dbcc3acb0b104cd1801
#
_cell.length_a   1.000
_cell.length_b   1.000
_cell.length_c   1.000
_cell.angle_alpha   90.00
_cell.angle_beta   90.00
_cell.angle_gamma   90.00
#
_symmetry.space_group_name_H-M   'P 1'
#
loop_
_entity.id
_entity.type
_entity.pdbx_description
1 polymer ?
#
loop_
_entity_poly.entity_id
_entity_poly.type
_entity_poly.pdbx_seq_one_letter_code
_entity_poly.pdbx_strand_id
1 'polypeptide(L)'
;MKIGILCAIPKEIHFFELLPNSGQRVGGRTFFKSKHSFHELIIVECGIGKVNSAMVSTILIQEFKCEMLIFSGIAGGIDPDMEIGEVLIGEFLIQYDYGALKDGNIRVYRAGEIPMGIQKNKAEFVLDSVIKEKINTSLPDVRMGTILTGDVFLQCQETRKELYEKFGAQAVEMEGGAIAQIAEQFGIPAIVVRCLSDLAGANGHKLSSTSLKKAAKSSFETVQSILNALL
;
A
#
# COMPACT_ATOMS: atom_id res chain seq x y z
N MET A 1 6.03 20.03 4.29
CA MET A 1 5.91 19.10 3.15
C MET A 1 4.44 18.81 2.90
N LYS A 2 4.04 18.66 1.64
CA LYS A 2 2.68 18.29 1.28
C LYS A 2 2.60 16.79 0.98
N ILE A 3 1.76 16.07 1.71
CA ILE A 3 1.68 14.60 1.68
C ILE A 3 0.30 14.17 1.21
N GLY A 4 0.26 13.31 0.19
CA GLY A 4 -0.95 12.64 -0.25
C GLY A 4 -1.17 11.36 0.55
N ILE A 5 -2.33 11.24 1.21
CA ILE A 5 -2.73 10.03 1.93
C ILE A 5 -3.85 9.34 1.15
N LEU A 6 -3.59 8.11 0.74
CA LEU A 6 -4.55 7.29 0.02
C LEU A 6 -5.08 6.17 0.93
N CYS A 7 -6.37 5.88 0.79
CA CYS A 7 -7.02 4.71 1.35
C CYS A 7 -7.89 4.08 0.24
N ALA A 8 -8.02 2.76 0.20
CA ALA A 8 -8.76 2.10 -0.88
C ALA A 8 -10.27 2.10 -0.65
N ILE A 9 -10.73 1.98 0.61
CA ILE A 9 -12.14 1.78 0.96
C ILE A 9 -12.61 2.72 2.07
N PRO A 10 -13.93 2.96 2.21
CA PRO A 10 -14.50 3.86 3.23
C PRO A 10 -14.09 3.55 4.66
N LYS A 11 -13.87 2.28 5.01
CA LYS A 11 -13.47 1.89 6.37
C LYS A 11 -12.05 2.30 6.73
N GLU A 12 -11.17 2.39 5.73
CA GLU A 12 -9.78 2.81 5.92
C GLU A 12 -9.66 4.33 6.04
N ILE A 13 -10.35 5.09 5.18
CA ILE A 13 -10.32 6.55 5.21
C ILE A 13 -11.04 7.15 6.42
N HIS A 14 -11.99 6.43 7.00
CA HIS A 14 -12.86 6.91 8.08
C HIS A 14 -12.10 7.62 9.22
N PHE A 15 -10.97 7.09 9.66
CA PHE A 15 -10.18 7.69 10.75
C PHE A 15 -9.50 8.99 10.33
N PHE A 16 -9.14 9.13 9.07
CA PHE A 16 -8.57 10.36 8.51
C PHE A 16 -9.63 11.45 8.28
N GLU A 17 -10.88 11.09 8.00
CA GLU A 17 -12.00 12.01 7.86
C GLU A 17 -12.39 12.69 9.18
N LEU A 18 -12.02 12.07 10.32
CA LEU A 18 -12.21 12.68 11.64
C LEU A 18 -11.27 13.86 11.90
N LEU A 19 -10.23 14.03 11.09
CA LEU A 19 -9.37 15.20 11.15
C LEU A 19 -10.10 16.41 10.55
N PRO A 20 -9.86 17.66 11.06
CA PRO A 20 -10.40 18.88 10.45
C PRO A 20 -10.02 18.95 8.97
N ASN A 21 -11.02 19.08 8.10
CA ASN A 21 -10.80 19.02 6.65
C ASN A 21 -11.76 19.91 5.86
N SER A 22 -11.38 20.19 4.59
CA SER A 22 -12.23 20.78 3.56
C SER A 22 -12.08 19.95 2.29
N GLY A 23 -13.20 19.60 1.64
CA GLY A 23 -13.21 18.72 0.48
C GLY A 23 -13.17 19.49 -0.85
N GLN A 24 -12.40 18.95 -1.81
CA GLN A 24 -12.39 19.39 -3.21
C GLN A 24 -12.62 18.18 -4.11
N ARG A 25 -13.55 18.26 -5.07
CA ARG A 25 -13.87 17.15 -5.98
C ARG A 25 -13.06 17.24 -7.27
N VAL A 26 -12.31 16.18 -7.60
CA VAL A 26 -11.52 16.06 -8.84
C VAL A 26 -11.62 14.61 -9.34
N GLY A 27 -11.83 14.39 -10.64
CA GLY A 27 -11.84 13.05 -11.24
C GLY A 27 -12.83 12.07 -10.60
N GLY A 28 -13.98 12.56 -10.12
CA GLY A 28 -14.99 11.73 -9.45
C GLY A 28 -14.67 11.36 -7.99
N ARG A 29 -13.52 11.79 -7.44
CA ARG A 29 -13.09 11.57 -6.05
C ARG A 29 -13.13 12.87 -5.27
N THR A 30 -13.30 12.75 -3.94
CA THR A 30 -13.23 13.91 -3.02
C THR A 30 -11.89 13.86 -2.29
N PHE A 31 -11.13 14.96 -2.41
CA PHE A 31 -9.83 15.16 -1.77
C PHE A 31 -10.02 16.10 -0.58
N PHE A 32 -9.69 15.63 0.60
CA PHE A 32 -9.83 16.39 1.84
C PHE A 32 -8.49 17.02 2.23
N LYS A 33 -8.49 18.33 2.44
CA LYS A 33 -7.30 19.05 2.92
C LYS A 33 -7.31 19.08 4.44
N SER A 34 -6.21 18.68 5.05
CA SER A 34 -6.01 18.67 6.49
C SER A 34 -4.58 19.08 6.83
N LYS A 35 -4.25 19.12 8.11
CA LYS A 35 -2.90 19.39 8.59
C LYS A 35 -2.54 18.41 9.71
N HIS A 36 -1.28 18.03 9.74
CA HIS A 36 -0.68 17.32 10.85
C HIS A 36 0.69 17.92 11.14
N SER A 37 0.81 18.62 12.29
CA SER A 37 2.02 19.36 12.62
C SER A 37 2.41 20.34 11.49
N PHE A 38 3.59 20.22 10.91
CA PHE A 38 4.07 21.04 9.80
C PHE A 38 3.74 20.50 8.40
N HIS A 39 3.02 19.37 8.33
CA HIS A 39 2.63 18.76 7.07
C HIS A 39 1.24 19.21 6.62
N GLU A 40 1.11 19.56 5.35
CA GLU A 40 -0.19 19.65 4.68
C GLU A 40 -0.57 18.26 4.18
N LEU A 41 -1.77 17.81 4.51
CA LEU A 41 -2.28 16.51 4.10
C LEU A 41 -3.38 16.66 3.05
N ILE A 42 -3.29 15.86 1.99
CA ILE A 42 -4.36 15.67 1.02
C ILE A 42 -4.81 14.21 1.12
N ILE A 43 -6.00 14.00 1.68
CA ILE A 43 -6.53 12.68 2.02
C ILE A 43 -7.59 12.30 1.01
N VAL A 44 -7.58 11.06 0.50
CA VAL A 44 -8.52 10.63 -0.52
C VAL A 44 -8.82 9.12 -0.44
N GLU A 45 -10.08 8.75 -0.69
CA GLU A 45 -10.45 7.38 -1.02
C GLU A 45 -10.20 7.13 -2.51
N CYS A 46 -9.19 6.32 -2.81
CA CYS A 46 -8.83 6.06 -4.20
C CYS A 46 -9.73 5.01 -4.88
N GLY A 47 -10.34 4.10 -4.13
CA GLY A 47 -11.01 2.92 -4.64
C GLY A 47 -10.02 1.75 -4.82
N ILE A 48 -10.59 0.56 -5.00
CA ILE A 48 -9.84 -0.70 -5.07
C ILE A 48 -9.16 -0.85 -6.44
N GLY A 49 -7.96 -1.42 -6.45
CA GLY A 49 -7.24 -1.89 -7.62
C GLY A 49 -6.23 -0.90 -8.18
N LYS A 50 -5.32 -1.44 -8.97
CA LYS A 50 -4.14 -0.73 -9.51
C LYS A 50 -4.48 0.49 -10.35
N VAL A 51 -5.51 0.41 -11.18
CA VAL A 51 -5.93 1.52 -12.06
C VAL A 51 -6.44 2.72 -11.25
N ASN A 52 -7.30 2.47 -10.25
CA ASN A 52 -7.83 3.51 -9.38
C ASN A 52 -6.72 4.20 -8.57
N SER A 53 -5.86 3.41 -7.98
CA SER A 53 -4.75 3.93 -7.16
C SER A 53 -3.73 4.70 -7.98
N ALA A 54 -3.40 4.24 -9.19
CA ALA A 54 -2.51 4.96 -10.12
C ALA A 54 -3.11 6.31 -10.57
N MET A 55 -4.41 6.33 -10.94
CA MET A 55 -5.10 7.55 -11.32
C MET A 55 -5.06 8.58 -10.18
N VAL A 56 -5.42 8.16 -8.97
CA VAL A 56 -5.49 9.07 -7.80
C VAL A 56 -4.10 9.52 -7.39
N SER A 57 -3.09 8.67 -7.42
CA SER A 57 -1.69 9.04 -7.17
C SER A 57 -1.23 10.15 -8.13
N THR A 58 -1.54 10.01 -9.42
CA THR A 58 -1.22 11.02 -10.43
C THR A 58 -1.90 12.35 -10.14
N ILE A 59 -3.18 12.34 -9.75
CA ILE A 59 -3.92 13.57 -9.36
C ILE A 59 -3.28 14.23 -8.13
N LEU A 60 -2.94 13.45 -7.10
CA LEU A 60 -2.27 13.99 -5.90
C LEU A 60 -0.96 14.70 -6.24
N ILE A 61 -0.17 14.12 -7.13
CA ILE A 61 1.12 14.69 -7.54
C ILE A 61 0.92 15.89 -8.45
N GLN A 62 0.08 15.78 -9.49
CA GLN A 62 -0.04 16.79 -10.54
C GLN A 62 -0.92 17.98 -10.13
N GLU A 63 -2.08 17.73 -9.52
CA GLU A 63 -3.05 18.78 -9.18
C GLU A 63 -2.77 19.37 -7.79
N PHE A 64 -2.51 18.48 -6.80
CA PHE A 64 -2.31 18.92 -5.43
C PHE A 64 -0.84 19.20 -5.08
N LYS A 65 0.11 18.83 -5.96
CA LYS A 65 1.56 19.04 -5.76
C LYS A 65 2.07 18.34 -4.49
N CYS A 66 1.61 17.10 -4.26
CA CYS A 66 2.12 16.29 -3.19
C CYS A 66 3.58 15.87 -3.49
N GLU A 67 4.42 15.96 -2.47
CA GLU A 67 5.86 15.66 -2.51
C GLU A 67 6.17 14.26 -1.98
N MET A 68 5.16 13.59 -1.42
CA MET A 68 5.21 12.22 -0.91
C MET A 68 3.82 11.62 -0.95
N LEU A 69 3.73 10.30 -1.13
CA LEU A 69 2.49 9.53 -1.00
C LEU A 69 2.60 8.56 0.19
N ILE A 70 1.52 8.46 0.97
CA ILE A 70 1.37 7.43 2.01
C ILE A 70 0.08 6.67 1.72
N PHE A 71 0.17 5.36 1.61
CA PHE A 71 -0.99 4.50 1.43
C PHE A 71 -1.27 3.73 2.71
N SER A 72 -2.43 3.97 3.30
CA SER A 72 -2.88 3.38 4.56
C SER A 72 -4.04 2.43 4.33
N GLY A 73 -3.97 1.22 4.85
CA GLY A 73 -5.06 0.28 4.70
C GLY A 73 -4.79 -1.10 5.30
N ILE A 74 -5.55 -2.07 4.80
CA ILE A 74 -5.51 -3.46 5.25
C ILE A 74 -4.92 -4.37 4.17
N ALA A 75 -4.48 -5.57 4.58
CA ALA A 75 -3.96 -6.59 3.66
C ALA A 75 -4.27 -7.99 4.18
N GLY A 76 -4.21 -8.99 3.28
CA GLY A 76 -4.18 -10.39 3.64
C GLY A 76 -2.76 -10.85 3.97
N GLY A 77 -2.56 -11.52 5.10
CA GLY A 77 -1.28 -12.09 5.49
C GLY A 77 -0.95 -13.35 4.71
N ILE A 78 0.25 -13.44 4.14
CA ILE A 78 0.72 -14.65 3.44
C ILE A 78 1.86 -15.35 4.17
N ASP A 79 2.69 -14.63 4.92
CA ASP A 79 3.70 -15.19 5.81
C ASP A 79 3.03 -15.97 6.95
N PRO A 80 3.41 -17.27 7.16
CA PRO A 80 2.85 -18.08 8.25
C PRO A 80 3.23 -17.55 9.65
N ASP A 81 4.31 -16.78 9.78
CA ASP A 81 4.81 -16.25 11.05
C ASP A 81 4.18 -14.90 11.43
N MET A 82 3.25 -14.39 10.62
CA MET A 82 2.50 -13.16 10.90
C MET A 82 1.07 -13.43 11.36
N GLU A 83 0.61 -12.61 12.29
CA GLU A 83 -0.74 -12.70 12.87
C GLU A 83 -1.66 -11.57 12.40
N ILE A 84 -2.98 -11.84 12.46
CA ILE A 84 -4.00 -10.82 12.18
C ILE A 84 -3.87 -9.67 13.20
N GLY A 85 -3.84 -8.43 12.72
CA GLY A 85 -3.66 -7.23 13.53
C GLY A 85 -2.25 -6.70 13.56
N GLU A 86 -1.25 -7.45 13.09
CA GLU A 86 0.10 -6.93 12.92
C GLU A 86 0.17 -5.89 11.79
N VAL A 87 1.00 -4.88 12.00
CA VAL A 87 1.24 -3.83 11.01
C VAL A 87 2.55 -4.11 10.26
N LEU A 88 2.48 -3.96 8.95
CA LEU A 88 3.60 -4.12 8.02
C LEU A 88 3.80 -2.83 7.22
N ILE A 89 5.05 -2.40 7.10
CA ILE A 89 5.47 -1.36 6.16
C ILE A 89 6.14 -2.02 4.97
N GLY A 90 5.70 -1.69 3.76
CA GLY A 90 6.28 -2.22 2.53
C GLY A 90 7.68 -1.68 2.29
N GLU A 91 8.70 -2.50 2.54
CA GLU A 91 10.06 -2.23 2.11
C GLU A 91 10.22 -2.53 0.62
N PHE A 92 9.63 -3.63 0.18
CA PHE A 92 9.58 -4.06 -1.22
C PHE A 92 8.14 -4.24 -1.65
N LEU A 93 7.78 -3.66 -2.79
CA LEU A 93 6.44 -3.74 -3.37
C LEU A 93 6.54 -4.39 -4.75
N ILE A 94 5.81 -5.50 -4.95
CA ILE A 94 5.88 -6.30 -6.18
C ILE A 94 4.47 -6.45 -6.76
N GLN A 95 4.27 -6.05 -8.03
CA GLN A 95 3.05 -6.40 -8.75
C GLN A 95 3.19 -7.85 -9.28
N TYR A 96 2.70 -8.82 -8.49
CA TYR A 96 2.94 -10.24 -8.73
C TYR A 96 2.17 -10.81 -9.94
N ASP A 97 1.15 -10.11 -10.40
CA ASP A 97 0.30 -10.43 -11.55
C ASP A 97 0.73 -9.72 -12.85
N TYR A 98 1.87 -9.00 -12.84
CA TYR A 98 2.45 -8.37 -14.02
C TYR A 98 3.62 -9.21 -14.55
N GLY A 99 3.49 -9.70 -15.78
CA GLY A 99 4.56 -10.52 -16.34
C GLY A 99 4.17 -11.29 -17.60
N ALA A 100 4.92 -12.34 -17.88
CA ALA A 100 4.69 -13.26 -18.99
C ALA A 100 4.13 -14.59 -18.47
N LEU A 101 2.97 -15.00 -18.99
CA LEU A 101 2.38 -16.30 -18.68
C LEU A 101 2.94 -17.35 -19.66
N LYS A 102 3.58 -18.39 -19.12
CA LYS A 102 4.07 -19.53 -19.88
C LYS A 102 3.78 -20.81 -19.11
N ASP A 103 3.21 -21.80 -19.80
CA ASP A 103 2.90 -23.13 -19.27
C ASP A 103 2.14 -23.08 -17.90
N GLY A 104 1.16 -22.17 -17.81
CA GLY A 104 0.36 -21.95 -16.58
C GLY A 104 1.05 -21.15 -15.48
N ASN A 105 2.33 -20.81 -15.65
CA ASN A 105 3.10 -20.06 -14.66
C ASN A 105 3.40 -18.64 -15.12
N ILE A 106 3.19 -17.67 -14.24
CA ILE A 106 3.56 -16.29 -14.48
C ILE A 106 5.01 -16.05 -14.07
N ARG A 107 5.86 -15.65 -15.03
CA ARG A 107 7.16 -15.06 -14.76
C ARG A 107 6.95 -13.57 -14.52
N VAL A 108 7.11 -13.13 -13.29
CA VAL A 108 6.89 -11.74 -12.88
C VAL A 108 8.04 -10.87 -13.38
N TYR A 109 7.68 -9.75 -13.97
CA TYR A 109 8.60 -8.69 -14.41
C TYR A 109 8.30 -7.41 -13.61
N ARG A 110 9.23 -6.45 -13.68
CA ARG A 110 8.97 -5.13 -13.13
C ARG A 110 7.82 -4.47 -13.90
N ALA A 111 6.80 -4.01 -13.19
CA ALA A 111 5.66 -3.35 -13.82
C ALA A 111 6.10 -2.09 -14.58
N GLY A 112 5.62 -1.97 -15.83
CA GLY A 112 6.05 -0.91 -16.75
C GLY A 112 7.19 -1.32 -17.70
N GLU A 113 7.88 -2.44 -17.48
CA GLU A 113 8.85 -3.00 -18.41
C GLU A 113 8.22 -4.00 -19.39
N ILE A 114 8.87 -4.22 -20.53
CA ILE A 114 8.42 -5.22 -21.50
C ILE A 114 8.59 -6.61 -20.89
N PRO A 115 7.54 -7.42 -20.76
CA PRO A 115 7.61 -8.71 -20.08
C PRO A 115 8.14 -9.82 -21.03
N MET A 116 9.28 -9.58 -21.66
CA MET A 116 9.94 -10.51 -22.60
C MET A 116 11.46 -10.46 -22.45
N GLY A 117 12.09 -11.62 -22.65
CA GLY A 117 13.56 -11.72 -22.68
C GLY A 117 14.21 -11.64 -21.30
N ILE A 118 15.36 -10.98 -21.23
CA ILE A 118 16.13 -10.82 -19.99
C ILE A 118 15.55 -9.66 -19.20
N GLN A 119 15.14 -9.92 -17.96
CA GLN A 119 14.71 -8.88 -17.03
C GLN A 119 15.89 -7.97 -16.67
N LYS A 120 15.73 -6.67 -16.89
CA LYS A 120 16.80 -5.67 -16.66
C LYS A 120 16.86 -5.23 -15.21
N ASN A 121 15.69 -5.03 -14.60
CA ASN A 121 15.58 -4.59 -13.23
C ASN A 121 14.84 -5.63 -12.38
N LYS A 122 15.05 -5.59 -11.07
CA LYS A 122 14.29 -6.39 -10.14
C LYS A 122 12.80 -5.98 -10.19
N ALA A 123 11.89 -6.90 -9.88
CA ALA A 123 10.45 -6.66 -9.97
C ALA A 123 9.93 -5.69 -8.91
N GLU A 124 10.66 -5.55 -7.81
CA GLU A 124 10.27 -4.74 -6.66
C GLU A 124 10.48 -3.23 -6.86
N PHE A 125 9.55 -2.43 -6.36
CA PHE A 125 9.72 -1.01 -6.00
C PHE A 125 10.18 -0.94 -4.55
N VAL A 126 11.20 -0.14 -4.27
CA VAL A 126 11.91 -0.15 -2.97
C VAL A 126 11.58 1.14 -2.20
N LEU A 127 11.31 0.99 -0.91
CA LEU A 127 11.16 2.14 -0.01
C LEU A 127 12.44 2.97 0.03
N ASP A 128 12.31 4.29 -0.04
CA ASP A 128 13.44 5.22 0.06
C ASP A 128 14.27 4.95 1.32
N SER A 129 15.59 4.86 1.17
CA SER A 129 16.50 4.46 2.25
C SER A 129 16.55 5.45 3.41
N VAL A 130 16.43 6.75 3.14
CA VAL A 130 16.44 7.78 4.19
C VAL A 130 15.14 7.70 5.00
N ILE A 131 14.00 7.51 4.31
CA ILE A 131 12.71 7.31 4.96
C ILE A 131 12.72 6.02 5.79
N LYS A 132 13.24 4.92 5.24
CA LYS A 132 13.39 3.65 5.95
C LYS A 132 14.17 3.82 7.26
N GLU A 133 15.28 4.54 7.23
CA GLU A 133 16.10 4.79 8.43
C GLU A 133 15.35 5.60 9.48
N LYS A 134 14.65 6.67 9.07
CA LYS A 134 13.80 7.47 9.97
C LYS A 134 12.70 6.64 10.63
N ILE A 135 12.03 5.79 9.85
CA ILE A 135 10.97 4.92 10.36
C ILE A 135 11.56 3.88 11.35
N ASN A 136 12.64 3.20 10.99
CA ASN A 136 13.29 2.22 11.86
C ASN A 136 13.73 2.85 13.20
N THR A 137 14.21 4.08 13.18
CA THR A 137 14.62 4.80 14.40
C THR A 137 13.44 5.16 15.29
N SER A 138 12.32 5.58 14.68
CA SER A 138 11.15 6.10 15.42
C SER A 138 10.14 5.00 15.77
N LEU A 139 10.11 3.92 15.02
CA LEU A 139 9.16 2.80 15.13
C LEU A 139 9.90 1.46 15.04
N PRO A 140 10.83 1.16 15.96
CA PRO A 140 11.71 -0.01 15.87
C PRO A 140 10.97 -1.36 15.90
N ASP A 141 9.77 -1.38 16.48
CA ASP A 141 8.96 -2.60 16.60
C ASP A 141 8.03 -2.85 15.39
N VAL A 142 7.95 -1.91 14.44
CA VAL A 142 7.11 -2.09 13.25
C VAL A 142 7.85 -2.93 12.21
N ARG A 143 7.22 -4.04 11.80
CA ARG A 143 7.79 -4.93 10.80
C ARG A 143 7.86 -4.25 9.44
N MET A 144 8.98 -4.42 8.75
CA MET A 144 9.14 -4.08 7.34
C MET A 144 9.32 -5.35 6.51
N GLY A 145 8.82 -5.33 5.27
CA GLY A 145 8.93 -6.52 4.42
C GLY A 145 8.36 -6.33 3.03
N THR A 146 8.16 -7.45 2.36
CA THR A 146 7.62 -7.49 1.00
C THR A 146 6.09 -7.55 1.00
N ILE A 147 5.46 -6.66 0.25
CA ILE A 147 4.02 -6.67 0.00
C ILE A 147 3.79 -6.95 -1.49
N LEU A 148 2.95 -7.93 -1.77
CA LEU A 148 2.51 -8.26 -3.11
C LEU A 148 1.25 -7.49 -3.47
N THR A 149 1.22 -6.94 -4.70
CA THR A 149 0.06 -6.24 -5.25
C THR A 149 -0.48 -6.99 -6.46
N GLY A 150 -1.79 -7.16 -6.54
CA GLY A 150 -2.46 -7.73 -7.73
C GLY A 150 -3.94 -7.39 -7.77
N ASP A 151 -4.53 -7.34 -8.96
CA ASP A 151 -5.97 -7.05 -9.14
C ASP A 151 -6.87 -8.27 -8.85
N VAL A 152 -6.46 -9.10 -7.87
CA VAL A 152 -7.18 -10.30 -7.44
C VAL A 152 -7.27 -10.32 -5.92
N PHE A 153 -8.50 -10.42 -5.39
CA PHE A 153 -8.71 -10.69 -3.97
C PHE A 153 -8.38 -12.15 -3.66
N LEU A 154 -7.26 -12.38 -3.00
CA LEU A 154 -6.74 -13.73 -2.75
C LEU A 154 -7.54 -14.45 -1.65
N GLN A 155 -8.16 -15.59 -2.03
CA GLN A 155 -8.95 -16.45 -1.15
C GLN A 155 -8.61 -17.93 -1.34
N CYS A 156 -7.40 -18.23 -1.78
CA CYS A 156 -6.93 -19.58 -2.08
C CYS A 156 -5.68 -19.89 -1.24
N GLN A 157 -5.77 -20.94 -0.42
CA GLN A 157 -4.70 -21.32 0.49
C GLN A 157 -3.48 -21.87 -0.26
N GLU A 158 -3.69 -22.59 -1.35
CA GLU A 158 -2.63 -23.11 -2.21
C GLU A 158 -1.84 -21.93 -2.83
N THR A 159 -2.54 -20.99 -3.45
CA THR A 159 -1.91 -19.80 -4.05
C THR A 159 -1.21 -18.95 -2.99
N ARG A 160 -1.78 -18.80 -1.79
CA ARG A 160 -1.12 -18.13 -0.65
C ARG A 160 0.25 -18.75 -0.38
N LYS A 161 0.30 -20.09 -0.27
CA LYS A 161 1.53 -20.83 -0.03
C LYS A 161 2.54 -20.67 -1.16
N GLU A 162 2.08 -20.80 -2.41
CA GLU A 162 2.93 -20.61 -3.61
C GLU A 162 3.54 -19.19 -3.67
N LEU A 163 2.75 -18.17 -3.35
CA LEU A 163 3.24 -16.78 -3.32
C LEU A 163 4.28 -16.57 -2.20
N TYR A 164 4.04 -17.16 -1.03
CA TYR A 164 5.03 -17.12 0.05
C TYR A 164 6.33 -17.82 -0.34
N GLU A 165 6.26 -19.06 -0.86
CA GLU A 165 7.42 -19.83 -1.29
C GLU A 165 8.21 -19.13 -2.40
N LYS A 166 7.51 -18.46 -3.32
CA LYS A 166 8.11 -17.80 -4.46
C LYS A 166 8.76 -16.45 -4.13
N PHE A 167 8.15 -15.66 -3.26
CA PHE A 167 8.55 -14.26 -3.01
C PHE A 167 9.06 -14.00 -1.60
N GLY A 168 8.86 -14.90 -0.63
CA GLY A 168 9.12 -14.66 0.79
C GLY A 168 8.34 -13.45 1.33
N ALA A 169 7.18 -13.16 0.73
CA ALA A 169 6.43 -11.95 1.02
C ALA A 169 5.53 -12.12 2.25
N GLN A 170 5.30 -11.03 2.96
CA GLN A 170 4.55 -11.01 4.20
C GLN A 170 3.04 -10.80 3.99
N ALA A 171 2.66 -9.99 2.99
CA ALA A 171 1.27 -9.65 2.76
C ALA A 171 0.93 -9.50 1.27
N VAL A 172 -0.37 -9.55 0.97
CA VAL A 172 -0.93 -9.30 -0.36
C VAL A 172 -2.08 -8.30 -0.27
N GLU A 173 -2.14 -7.39 -1.23
CA GLU A 173 -3.15 -6.34 -1.35
C GLU A 173 -3.34 -5.95 -2.83
N MET A 174 -4.05 -4.86 -3.15
CA MET A 174 -4.48 -4.60 -4.54
C MET A 174 -4.03 -3.24 -5.10
N GLU A 175 -3.22 -2.42 -4.41
CA GLU A 175 -2.94 -1.01 -4.79
C GLU A 175 -1.48 -0.58 -4.66
N GLY A 176 -0.79 -0.99 -3.60
CA GLY A 176 0.48 -0.41 -3.15
C GLY A 176 1.59 -0.41 -4.19
N GLY A 177 1.72 -1.51 -4.95
CA GLY A 177 2.71 -1.59 -6.02
C GLY A 177 2.45 -0.62 -7.17
N ALA A 178 1.19 -0.28 -7.46
CA ALA A 178 0.86 0.72 -8.48
C ALA A 178 1.14 2.15 -7.97
N ILE A 179 0.86 2.42 -6.70
CA ILE A 179 1.19 3.71 -6.07
C ILE A 179 2.70 3.94 -6.09
N ALA A 180 3.48 2.92 -5.70
CA ALA A 180 4.94 2.99 -5.71
C ALA A 180 5.51 3.19 -7.13
N GLN A 181 4.94 2.52 -8.13
CA GLN A 181 5.31 2.71 -9.54
C GLN A 181 5.10 4.15 -9.99
N ILE A 182 3.94 4.74 -9.67
CA ILE A 182 3.66 6.13 -10.04
C ILE A 182 4.58 7.09 -9.30
N ALA A 183 4.75 6.90 -7.99
CA ALA A 183 5.64 7.75 -7.19
C ALA A 183 7.08 7.73 -7.73
N GLU A 184 7.61 6.56 -8.05
CA GLU A 184 8.95 6.42 -8.66
C GLU A 184 9.04 7.17 -10.01
N GLN A 185 8.03 7.05 -10.89
CA GLN A 185 8.03 7.75 -12.19
C GLN A 185 8.01 9.28 -12.04
N PHE A 186 7.43 9.79 -10.97
CA PHE A 186 7.43 11.22 -10.65
C PHE A 186 8.60 11.65 -9.75
N GLY A 187 9.47 10.73 -9.34
CA GLY A 187 10.64 11.03 -8.52
C GLY A 187 10.32 11.46 -7.08
N ILE A 188 9.19 10.99 -6.54
CA ILE A 188 8.80 11.23 -5.15
C ILE A 188 8.72 9.93 -4.36
N PRO A 189 8.93 9.96 -3.04
CA PRO A 189 8.82 8.75 -2.21
C PRO A 189 7.36 8.33 -2.00
N ALA A 190 7.17 7.01 -1.81
CA ALA A 190 5.92 6.42 -1.37
C ALA A 190 6.15 5.47 -0.19
N ILE A 191 5.21 5.49 0.77
CA ILE A 191 5.18 4.59 1.91
C ILE A 191 3.86 3.82 1.86
N VAL A 192 3.93 2.49 1.97
CA VAL A 192 2.74 1.62 2.04
C VAL A 192 2.67 1.00 3.42
N VAL A 193 1.60 1.30 4.16
CA VAL A 193 1.33 0.80 5.50
C VAL A 193 0.11 -0.11 5.45
N ARG A 194 0.26 -1.33 5.93
CA ARG A 194 -0.82 -2.34 5.95
C ARG A 194 -0.94 -2.97 7.32
N CYS A 195 -2.17 -3.15 7.77
CA CYS A 195 -2.46 -4.01 8.91
C CYS A 195 -3.14 -5.27 8.40
N LEU A 196 -2.71 -6.44 8.87
CA LEU A 196 -3.28 -7.70 8.46
C LEU A 196 -4.71 -7.84 8.96
N SER A 197 -5.66 -7.94 8.04
CA SER A 197 -7.08 -8.12 8.34
C SER A 197 -7.50 -9.59 8.36
N ASP A 198 -6.80 -10.40 7.60
CA ASP A 198 -7.03 -11.83 7.40
C ASP A 198 -5.72 -12.53 6.96
N LEU A 199 -5.78 -13.83 6.73
CA LEU A 199 -4.62 -14.63 6.29
C LEU A 199 -4.72 -15.08 4.82
N ALA A 200 -5.38 -14.30 3.96
CA ALA A 200 -5.45 -14.53 2.51
C ALA A 200 -5.78 -15.98 2.11
N GLY A 201 -6.62 -16.68 2.86
CA GLY A 201 -6.99 -18.07 2.65
C GLY A 201 -8.49 -18.31 2.63
N ALA A 202 -8.93 -19.57 2.59
CA ALA A 202 -10.33 -19.99 2.48
C ALA A 202 -11.29 -19.41 3.54
N ASN A 203 -10.78 -18.87 4.64
CA ASN A 203 -11.55 -18.24 5.71
C ASN A 203 -11.65 -16.70 5.62
N GLY A 204 -11.08 -16.08 4.60
CA GLY A 204 -11.14 -14.62 4.37
C GLY A 204 -12.57 -14.05 4.26
N HIS A 205 -13.56 -14.90 3.98
CA HIS A 205 -14.99 -14.53 3.98
C HIS A 205 -15.56 -14.15 5.36
N LYS A 206 -14.87 -14.46 6.46
CA LYS A 206 -15.35 -14.20 7.82
C LYS A 206 -14.84 -12.86 8.40
N LEU A 207 -14.36 -11.95 7.55
CA LEU A 207 -13.97 -10.61 7.96
C LEU A 207 -15.16 -9.89 8.58
N SER A 208 -15.17 -9.77 9.91
CA SER A 208 -16.19 -8.98 10.58
C SER A 208 -15.95 -7.48 10.32
N SER A 209 -17.02 -6.71 10.31
CA SER A 209 -16.90 -5.24 10.20
C SER A 209 -16.04 -4.66 11.34
N THR A 210 -16.02 -5.31 12.48
CA THR A 210 -15.24 -4.91 13.65
C THR A 210 -13.74 -5.18 13.48
N SER A 211 -13.36 -6.36 12.94
CA SER A 211 -11.94 -6.67 12.67
C SER A 211 -11.35 -5.77 11.60
N LEU A 212 -12.09 -5.49 10.53
CA LEU A 212 -11.67 -4.53 9.51
C LEU A 212 -11.46 -3.13 10.07
N LYS A 213 -12.38 -2.64 10.93
CA LYS A 213 -12.20 -1.34 11.59
C LYS A 213 -10.97 -1.30 12.49
N LYS A 214 -10.72 -2.40 13.22
CA LYS A 214 -9.55 -2.51 14.10
C LYS A 214 -8.24 -2.44 13.31
N ALA A 215 -8.14 -3.22 12.22
CA ALA A 215 -6.98 -3.21 11.34
C ALA A 215 -6.77 -1.83 10.67
N ALA A 216 -7.83 -1.21 10.16
CA ALA A 216 -7.76 0.13 9.58
C ALA A 216 -7.31 1.18 10.60
N LYS A 217 -7.75 1.06 11.86
CA LYS A 217 -7.31 1.94 12.96
C LYS A 217 -5.81 1.77 13.25
N SER A 218 -5.32 0.54 13.34
CA SER A 218 -3.89 0.28 13.57
C SER A 218 -3.01 0.84 12.45
N SER A 219 -3.43 0.69 11.18
CA SER A 219 -2.75 1.30 10.04
C SER A 219 -2.75 2.84 10.14
N PHE A 220 -3.89 3.45 10.48
CA PHE A 220 -3.99 4.90 10.70
C PHE A 220 -3.05 5.39 11.80
N GLU A 221 -3.03 4.73 12.98
CA GLU A 221 -2.16 5.08 14.11
C GLU A 221 -0.68 5.00 13.73
N THR A 222 -0.31 3.99 12.95
CA THR A 222 1.06 3.87 12.42
C THR A 222 1.40 5.01 11.46
N VAL A 223 0.47 5.40 10.57
CA VAL A 223 0.68 6.58 9.70
C VAL A 223 0.86 7.86 10.51
N GLN A 224 0.09 8.06 11.60
CA GLN A 224 0.29 9.22 12.47
C GLN A 224 1.70 9.23 13.10
N SER A 225 2.20 8.07 13.51
CA SER A 225 3.55 7.93 14.04
C SER A 225 4.63 8.19 12.98
N ILE A 226 4.42 7.72 11.75
CA ILE A 226 5.31 8.01 10.60
C ILE A 226 5.33 9.51 10.30
N LEU A 227 4.18 10.18 10.27
CA LEU A 227 4.10 11.63 10.06
C LEU A 227 4.91 12.42 11.11
N ASN A 228 4.92 11.96 12.35
CA ASN A 228 5.75 12.55 13.40
C ASN A 228 7.25 12.26 13.20
N ALA A 229 7.60 11.09 12.71
CA ALA A 229 9.00 10.71 12.42
C ALA A 229 9.60 11.46 11.22
N LEU A 230 8.76 11.99 10.33
CA LEU A 230 9.18 12.76 9.16
C LEU A 230 9.42 14.25 9.46
N LEU A 231 9.18 14.68 10.69
CA LEU A 231 9.51 16.03 11.15
C LEU A 231 11.02 16.15 11.32
#